data_3d46ce6c944f9273a9d970529788c0b6
#
_entry.id   3d46ce6c944f9273a9d970529788c0b6
#
_cell.length_a   1.000
_cell.length_b   1.000
_cell.length_c   1.000
_cell.angle_alpha   90.00
_cell.angle_beta   90.00
_cell.angle_gamma   90.00
#
_symmetry.space_group_name_H-M   'P 1'
#
loop_
_entity.id
_entity.type
_entity.pdbx_description
1 polymer ?
#
loop_
_entity_poly.entity_id
_entity_poly.type
_entity_poly.pdbx_seq_one_letter_code
_entity_poly.pdbx_strand_id
1 'polypeptide(L)'
;DIVDISNQSSKEGIRIVIELKRGADVENLKNMLYKKTRLEDTFGVNMLAVANGRPETLGLKQIIEHHVDFQFELATRKYTTLLEREREKSEVQEGLIKACDVIDLIIEILRGSKSVKDARACLVEGKTENIRFKSSISKKMAAMLRFTERQATAILEMRLYRLIGLEIEALQKEHEQTLKNIARYEDILNNYDSMAEVIMAELDSYKKEFGRKRRTVVENAEEAVFEEKKVEEQEVVFLMDRFGYAKTVDMAVYERNKEAADSENKIGRASCRER
;
A
#
# COMPACT_ATOMS: atom_id res chain seq x y z
N ASP A 1 -22.02 -18.71 -39.09
CA ASP A 1 -22.70 -17.57 -38.46
C ASP A 1 -21.84 -16.28 -38.48
N ILE A 2 -20.48 -16.36 -38.58
CA ILE A 2 -19.57 -15.23 -38.69
C ILE A 2 -19.36 -14.87 -40.15
N VAL A 3 -19.43 -13.55 -40.48
CA VAL A 3 -19.17 -13.00 -41.80
C VAL A 3 -17.78 -12.47 -41.93
N ASP A 4 -17.34 -11.68 -40.94
CA ASP A 4 -16.03 -11.06 -40.94
C ASP A 4 -15.50 -10.87 -39.51
N ILE A 5 -14.17 -10.81 -39.36
CA ILE A 5 -13.47 -10.50 -38.11
C ILE A 5 -12.40 -9.47 -38.41
N SER A 6 -12.56 -8.27 -37.85
CA SER A 6 -11.63 -7.18 -38.06
C SER A 6 -11.00 -6.72 -36.75
N ASN A 7 -9.69 -6.44 -36.77
CA ASN A 7 -8.97 -5.88 -35.66
C ASN A 7 -8.91 -4.36 -35.82
N GLN A 8 -9.63 -3.64 -34.96
CA GLN A 8 -9.69 -2.16 -34.89
C GLN A 8 -8.98 -1.62 -33.67
N SER A 9 -8.02 -2.36 -33.12
CA SER A 9 -7.25 -1.92 -31.95
C SER A 9 -6.45 -0.66 -32.25
N SER A 10 -6.42 0.28 -31.29
CA SER A 10 -5.76 1.57 -31.38
C SER A 10 -5.01 1.88 -30.08
N LYS A 11 -4.48 3.10 -29.97
CA LYS A 11 -3.88 3.61 -28.71
C LYS A 11 -4.90 3.67 -27.55
N GLU A 12 -6.19 3.70 -27.84
CA GLU A 12 -7.26 3.73 -26.85
C GLU A 12 -7.58 2.36 -26.26
N GLY A 13 -7.13 1.28 -26.90
CA GLY A 13 -7.31 -0.08 -26.40
C GLY A 13 -7.47 -1.13 -27.50
N ILE A 14 -7.63 -2.38 -27.05
CA ILE A 14 -7.88 -3.53 -27.92
C ILE A 14 -9.37 -3.53 -28.33
N ARG A 15 -9.63 -3.59 -29.65
CA ARG A 15 -10.97 -3.67 -30.22
C ARG A 15 -10.99 -4.68 -31.36
N ILE A 16 -11.67 -5.78 -31.13
CA ILE A 16 -11.93 -6.81 -32.18
C ILE A 16 -13.44 -6.77 -32.50
N VAL A 17 -13.76 -6.59 -33.75
CA VAL A 17 -15.16 -6.56 -34.24
C VAL A 17 -15.44 -7.83 -35.02
N ILE A 18 -16.50 -8.54 -34.61
CA ILE A 18 -16.96 -9.76 -35.25
C ILE A 18 -18.34 -9.45 -35.88
N GLU A 19 -18.42 -9.52 -37.19
CA GLU A 19 -19.65 -9.32 -37.93
C GLU A 19 -20.38 -10.65 -38.13
N LEU A 20 -21.68 -10.66 -37.81
CA LEU A 20 -22.50 -11.86 -37.84
C LEU A 20 -23.53 -11.81 -38.96
N LYS A 21 -23.94 -12.98 -39.44
CA LYS A 21 -25.09 -13.12 -40.36
C LYS A 21 -26.40 -12.70 -39.68
N ARG A 22 -27.34 -12.20 -40.45
CA ARG A 22 -28.68 -11.89 -39.93
C ARG A 22 -29.34 -13.15 -39.37
N GLY A 23 -29.81 -13.05 -38.09
CA GLY A 23 -30.45 -14.17 -37.39
C GLY A 23 -29.48 -15.13 -36.68
N ALA A 24 -28.18 -14.81 -36.62
CA ALA A 24 -27.23 -15.59 -35.82
C ALA A 24 -27.57 -15.47 -34.34
N ASP A 25 -27.43 -16.58 -33.63
CA ASP A 25 -27.57 -16.63 -32.17
C ASP A 25 -26.33 -16.02 -31.49
N VAL A 26 -26.47 -14.75 -31.10
CA VAL A 26 -25.38 -13.94 -30.49
C VAL A 26 -24.99 -14.50 -29.15
N GLU A 27 -25.95 -14.93 -28.32
CA GLU A 27 -25.66 -15.41 -26.95
C GLU A 27 -24.92 -16.75 -26.98
N ASN A 28 -25.36 -17.67 -27.87
CA ASN A 28 -24.65 -18.93 -28.03
C ASN A 28 -23.23 -18.74 -28.59
N LEU A 29 -23.05 -17.79 -29.53
CA LEU A 29 -21.72 -17.43 -30.04
C LEU A 29 -20.83 -16.85 -28.95
N LYS A 30 -21.35 -15.96 -28.11
CA LYS A 30 -20.66 -15.36 -26.98
C LYS A 30 -20.22 -16.45 -25.99
N ASN A 31 -21.11 -17.35 -25.62
CA ASN A 31 -20.81 -18.48 -24.75
C ASN A 31 -19.78 -19.43 -25.37
N MET A 32 -19.82 -19.65 -26.67
CA MET A 32 -18.83 -20.41 -27.43
C MET A 32 -17.46 -19.73 -27.34
N LEU A 33 -17.38 -18.40 -27.50
CA LEU A 33 -16.12 -17.64 -27.41
C LEU A 33 -15.52 -17.72 -26.00
N TYR A 34 -16.33 -17.59 -24.96
CA TYR A 34 -15.86 -17.77 -23.58
C TYR A 34 -15.32 -19.18 -23.34
N LYS A 35 -16.01 -20.22 -23.83
CA LYS A 35 -15.63 -21.62 -23.59
C LYS A 35 -14.46 -22.11 -24.46
N LYS A 36 -14.36 -21.62 -25.71
CA LYS A 36 -13.35 -22.11 -26.68
C LYS A 36 -12.14 -21.19 -26.82
N THR A 37 -12.16 -19.99 -26.22
CA THR A 37 -11.04 -19.05 -26.26
C THR A 37 -10.60 -18.66 -24.84
N ARG A 38 -9.52 -17.87 -24.72
CA ARG A 38 -9.05 -17.33 -23.44
C ARG A 38 -9.72 -16.02 -23.04
N LEU A 39 -10.94 -15.74 -23.52
CA LEU A 39 -11.73 -14.61 -23.04
C LEU A 39 -12.22 -14.82 -21.61
N GLU A 40 -12.44 -16.07 -21.23
CA GLU A 40 -12.63 -16.52 -19.86
C GLU A 40 -11.46 -17.44 -19.50
N ASP A 41 -10.78 -17.13 -18.42
CA ASP A 41 -9.62 -17.91 -17.96
C ASP A 41 -9.60 -18.00 -16.44
N THR A 42 -8.99 -19.05 -15.92
CA THR A 42 -8.81 -19.25 -14.50
C THR A 42 -7.44 -18.75 -14.07
N PHE A 43 -7.39 -17.95 -13.01
CA PHE A 43 -6.15 -17.48 -12.44
C PHE A 43 -5.88 -18.15 -11.08
N GLY A 44 -4.87 -19.01 -11.04
CA GLY A 44 -4.40 -19.62 -9.80
C GLY A 44 -3.64 -18.58 -8.95
N VAL A 45 -4.25 -18.14 -7.85
CA VAL A 45 -3.63 -17.17 -6.94
C VAL A 45 -2.57 -17.88 -6.09
N ASN A 46 -1.30 -17.51 -6.28
CA ASN A 46 -0.18 -17.94 -5.46
C ASN A 46 0.57 -16.69 -4.97
N MET A 47 0.31 -16.30 -3.72
CA MET A 47 0.92 -15.10 -3.12
C MET A 47 2.18 -15.49 -2.37
N LEU A 48 3.31 -15.54 -3.09
CA LEU A 48 4.63 -15.69 -2.49
C LEU A 48 5.13 -14.32 -2.02
N ALA A 49 5.44 -14.20 -0.75
CA ALA A 49 5.98 -12.98 -0.15
C ALA A 49 7.14 -13.30 0.78
N VAL A 50 7.97 -12.32 1.08
CA VAL A 50 9.01 -12.43 2.11
C VAL A 50 8.44 -11.93 3.42
N ALA A 51 8.18 -12.86 4.35
CA ALA A 51 7.74 -12.55 5.70
C ALA A 51 8.85 -12.94 6.69
N ASN A 52 9.19 -12.04 7.62
CA ASN A 52 10.23 -12.27 8.64
C ASN A 52 11.59 -12.74 8.06
N GLY A 53 11.95 -12.22 6.87
CA GLY A 53 13.20 -12.55 6.17
C GLY A 53 13.18 -13.91 5.45
N ARG A 54 12.04 -14.60 5.36
CA ARG A 54 11.89 -15.89 4.66
C ARG A 54 10.80 -15.82 3.59
N PRO A 55 11.00 -16.48 2.43
CA PRO A 55 9.95 -16.59 1.43
C PRO A 55 8.88 -17.59 1.91
N GLU A 56 7.63 -17.14 1.97
CA GLU A 56 6.49 -17.96 2.37
C GLU A 56 5.30 -17.70 1.45
N THR A 57 4.51 -18.76 1.19
CA THR A 57 3.23 -18.61 0.49
C THR A 57 2.16 -18.26 1.50
N LEU A 58 1.62 -17.06 1.40
CA LEU A 58 0.69 -16.49 2.37
C LEU A 58 -0.72 -16.37 1.80
N GLY A 59 -1.71 -16.59 2.66
CA GLY A 59 -3.10 -16.20 2.38
C GLY A 59 -3.31 -14.70 2.56
N LEU A 60 -4.38 -14.14 1.98
CA LEU A 60 -4.69 -12.72 2.07
C LEU A 60 -4.76 -12.20 3.52
N LYS A 61 -5.38 -12.97 4.42
CA LYS A 61 -5.48 -12.61 5.85
C LYS A 61 -4.10 -12.48 6.48
N GLN A 62 -3.20 -13.44 6.25
CA GLN A 62 -1.84 -13.43 6.78
C GLN A 62 -1.03 -12.23 6.26
N ILE A 63 -1.18 -11.88 4.97
CA ILE A 63 -0.51 -10.71 4.40
C ILE A 63 -0.97 -9.42 5.12
N ILE A 64 -2.29 -9.29 5.38
CA ILE A 64 -2.83 -8.15 6.10
C ILE A 64 -2.32 -8.11 7.54
N GLU A 65 -2.30 -9.26 8.24
CA GLU A 65 -1.77 -9.37 9.60
C GLU A 65 -0.31 -8.94 9.67
N HIS A 66 0.56 -9.46 8.82
CA HIS A 66 1.97 -9.03 8.73
C HIS A 66 2.13 -7.54 8.42
N HIS A 67 1.26 -6.98 7.56
CA HIS A 67 1.29 -5.56 7.27
C HIS A 67 0.88 -4.72 8.49
N VAL A 68 -0.14 -5.12 9.22
CA VAL A 68 -0.59 -4.45 10.45
C VAL A 68 0.52 -4.48 11.51
N ASP A 69 1.11 -5.65 11.76
CA ASP A 69 2.22 -5.79 12.72
C ASP A 69 3.40 -4.88 12.35
N PHE A 70 3.72 -4.80 11.07
CA PHE A 70 4.76 -3.90 10.59
C PHE A 70 4.41 -2.42 10.80
N GLN A 71 3.14 -2.02 10.62
CA GLN A 71 2.72 -0.64 10.92
C GLN A 71 2.87 -0.31 12.40
N PHE A 72 2.51 -1.22 13.30
CA PHE A 72 2.74 -1.05 14.74
C PHE A 72 4.23 -0.94 15.08
N GLU A 73 5.07 -1.77 14.49
CA GLU A 73 6.54 -1.70 14.68
C GLU A 73 7.09 -0.34 14.22
N LEU A 74 6.70 0.13 13.03
CA LEU A 74 7.11 1.43 12.50
C LEU A 74 6.64 2.59 13.38
N ALA A 75 5.37 2.57 13.81
CA ALA A 75 4.81 3.58 14.69
C ALA A 75 5.54 3.59 16.04
N THR A 76 5.81 2.42 16.61
CA THR A 76 6.57 2.31 17.87
C THR A 76 7.95 2.95 17.73
N ARG A 77 8.72 2.63 16.70
CA ARG A 77 10.04 3.24 16.46
C ARG A 77 9.95 4.76 16.26
N LYS A 78 8.96 5.21 15.48
CA LYS A 78 8.70 6.64 15.20
C LYS A 78 8.46 7.39 16.50
N TYR A 79 7.50 6.95 17.29
CA TYR A 79 7.10 7.65 18.52
C TYR A 79 8.14 7.53 19.64
N THR A 80 8.89 6.43 19.72
CA THR A 80 10.05 6.31 20.64
C THR A 80 11.09 7.36 20.31
N THR A 81 11.48 7.51 19.06
CA THR A 81 12.47 8.52 18.65
C THR A 81 11.97 9.95 18.86
N LEU A 82 10.67 10.21 18.59
CA LEU A 82 10.07 11.52 18.84
C LEU A 82 10.02 11.84 20.33
N LEU A 83 9.65 10.88 21.16
CA LEU A 83 9.62 11.02 22.62
C LEU A 83 11.00 11.32 23.19
N GLU A 84 12.04 10.61 22.75
CA GLU A 84 13.42 10.87 23.16
C GLU A 84 13.85 12.30 22.82
N ARG A 85 13.57 12.77 21.61
CA ARG A 85 13.88 14.14 21.18
C ARG A 85 13.14 15.20 21.99
N GLU A 86 11.85 14.99 22.26
CA GLU A 86 11.06 15.92 23.07
C GLU A 86 11.52 15.92 24.54
N ARG A 87 11.93 14.78 25.08
CA ARG A 87 12.52 14.70 26.44
C ARG A 87 13.86 15.44 26.53
N GLU A 88 14.75 15.26 25.55
CA GLU A 88 16.01 16.00 25.46
C GLU A 88 15.75 17.51 25.34
N LYS A 89 14.76 17.91 24.54
CA LYS A 89 14.34 19.30 24.39
C LYS A 89 13.79 19.86 25.72
N SER A 90 12.93 19.10 26.39
CA SER A 90 12.34 19.47 27.68
C SER A 90 13.44 19.67 28.75
N GLU A 91 14.41 18.76 28.80
CA GLU A 91 15.56 18.87 29.71
C GLU A 91 16.30 20.21 29.53
N VAL A 92 16.60 20.58 28.27
CA VAL A 92 17.27 21.85 27.96
C VAL A 92 16.40 23.04 28.33
N GLN A 93 15.12 23.02 28.00
CA GLN A 93 14.17 24.10 28.29
C GLN A 93 14.01 24.33 29.80
N GLU A 94 13.87 23.25 30.58
CA GLU A 94 13.83 23.33 32.04
C GLU A 94 15.10 23.97 32.61
N GLY A 95 16.28 23.59 32.08
CA GLY A 95 17.53 24.18 32.47
C GLY A 95 17.61 25.67 32.18
N LEU A 96 17.14 26.09 30.98
CA LEU A 96 17.13 27.51 30.62
C LEU A 96 16.13 28.32 31.46
N ILE A 97 14.94 27.77 31.76
CA ILE A 97 13.95 28.42 32.65
C ILE A 97 14.56 28.59 34.06
N LYS A 98 15.09 27.52 34.63
CA LYS A 98 15.76 27.60 35.94
C LYS A 98 16.97 28.58 35.96
N ALA A 99 17.69 28.66 34.84
CA ALA A 99 18.80 29.59 34.71
C ALA A 99 18.31 31.04 34.66
N CYS A 100 17.15 31.33 34.06
CA CYS A 100 16.57 32.67 34.09
C CYS A 100 16.24 33.16 35.51
N ASP A 101 15.77 32.27 36.38
CA ASP A 101 15.46 32.60 37.79
C ASP A 101 16.73 32.96 38.62
N VAL A 102 17.87 32.43 38.24
CA VAL A 102 19.15 32.66 38.93
C VAL A 102 20.18 33.35 38.04
N ILE A 103 19.71 34.14 37.08
CA ILE A 103 20.56 34.70 36.01
C ILE A 103 21.70 35.59 36.54
N ASP A 104 21.45 36.39 37.58
CA ASP A 104 22.47 37.25 38.19
C ASP A 104 23.62 36.42 38.78
N LEU A 105 23.30 35.29 39.39
CA LEU A 105 24.29 34.34 39.90
C LEU A 105 25.09 33.70 38.76
N ILE A 106 24.44 33.34 37.66
CA ILE A 106 25.11 32.76 36.49
C ILE A 106 26.05 33.79 35.83
N ILE A 107 25.63 35.06 35.70
CA ILE A 107 26.49 36.13 35.24
C ILE A 107 27.70 36.34 36.16
N GLU A 108 27.49 36.28 37.46
CA GLU A 108 28.58 36.38 38.43
C GLU A 108 29.58 35.19 38.30
N ILE A 109 29.10 33.95 38.14
CA ILE A 109 29.91 32.77 37.86
C ILE A 109 30.74 32.96 36.58
N LEU A 110 30.08 33.38 35.46
CA LEU A 110 30.76 33.55 34.19
C LEU A 110 31.86 34.63 34.24
N ARG A 111 31.59 35.77 34.89
CA ARG A 111 32.56 36.85 35.05
C ARG A 111 33.70 36.51 36.03
N GLY A 112 33.41 35.68 37.02
CA GLY A 112 34.38 35.27 38.04
C GLY A 112 35.25 34.09 37.63
N SER A 113 34.82 33.32 36.61
CA SER A 113 35.53 32.12 36.14
C SER A 113 36.75 32.48 35.28
N LYS A 114 37.82 31.69 35.39
CA LYS A 114 39.02 31.83 34.56
C LYS A 114 38.89 31.11 33.19
N SER A 115 38.05 30.11 33.11
CA SER A 115 37.81 29.32 31.89
C SER A 115 36.35 28.86 31.80
N VAL A 116 35.92 28.53 30.58
CA VAL A 116 34.60 27.94 30.34
C VAL A 116 34.43 26.58 31.05
N LYS A 117 35.54 25.84 31.24
CA LYS A 117 35.54 24.58 31.98
C LYS A 117 35.23 24.78 33.47
N ASP A 118 35.77 25.83 34.09
CA ASP A 118 35.49 26.15 35.51
C ASP A 118 34.05 26.59 35.70
N ALA A 119 33.49 27.40 34.75
CA ALA A 119 32.09 27.79 34.75
C ALA A 119 31.18 26.58 34.64
N ARG A 120 31.46 25.66 33.69
CA ARG A 120 30.70 24.42 33.52
C ARG A 120 30.75 23.52 34.75
N ALA A 121 31.96 23.31 35.34
CA ALA A 121 32.13 22.53 36.56
C ALA A 121 31.35 23.12 37.74
N CYS A 122 31.25 24.45 37.82
CA CYS A 122 30.42 25.11 38.82
C CYS A 122 28.91 24.85 38.59
N LEU A 123 28.41 24.96 37.34
CA LEU A 123 27.00 24.74 37.02
C LEU A 123 26.58 23.30 37.26
N VAL A 124 27.44 22.32 36.92
CA VAL A 124 27.09 20.89 37.00
C VAL A 124 27.35 20.32 38.38
N GLU A 125 28.55 20.57 38.92
CA GLU A 125 29.04 19.93 40.17
C GLU A 125 29.03 20.86 41.39
N GLY A 126 28.78 22.16 41.18
CA GLY A 126 28.86 23.17 42.25
C GLY A 126 30.29 23.50 42.70
N LYS A 127 31.32 23.24 41.88
CA LYS A 127 32.72 23.54 42.19
C LYS A 127 32.98 25.04 42.13
N THR A 128 33.34 25.65 43.24
CA THR A 128 33.52 27.11 43.38
C THR A 128 34.96 27.56 43.60
N GLU A 129 35.94 26.62 43.54
CA GLU A 129 37.34 26.88 43.94
C GLU A 129 38.08 27.89 43.05
N ASN A 130 37.82 27.85 41.76
CA ASN A 130 38.50 28.69 40.76
C ASN A 130 37.66 29.92 40.32
N ILE A 131 36.61 30.26 41.06
CA ILE A 131 35.67 31.33 40.70
C ILE A 131 35.74 32.46 41.75
N ARG A 132 35.82 33.71 41.28
CA ARG A 132 35.76 34.87 42.13
C ARG A 132 34.33 35.35 42.31
N PHE A 133 33.80 35.24 43.52
CA PHE A 133 32.45 35.70 43.87
C PHE A 133 32.50 37.05 44.57
N LYS A 134 31.51 37.89 44.39
CA LYS A 134 31.34 39.15 45.06
C LYS A 134 30.88 39.00 46.51
N SER A 135 30.16 37.92 46.83
CA SER A 135 29.54 37.65 48.12
C SER A 135 29.74 36.18 48.53
N SER A 136 29.85 35.93 49.84
CA SER A 136 29.89 34.58 50.37
C SER A 136 28.53 33.86 50.22
N ILE A 137 27.42 34.60 50.08
CA ILE A 137 26.09 34.08 49.82
C ILE A 137 26.01 33.53 48.40
N SER A 138 26.49 34.31 47.42
CA SER A 138 26.57 33.85 46.01
C SER A 138 27.41 32.59 45.85
N LYS A 139 28.52 32.50 46.61
CA LYS A 139 29.36 31.29 46.61
C LYS A 139 28.61 30.06 47.16
N LYS A 140 27.83 30.25 48.24
CA LYS A 140 27.00 29.15 48.82
C LYS A 140 25.88 28.72 47.85
N MET A 141 25.21 29.69 47.20
CA MET A 141 24.18 29.39 46.23
C MET A 141 24.77 28.70 45.01
N ALA A 142 25.89 29.14 44.49
CA ALA A 142 26.58 28.49 43.36
C ALA A 142 26.97 27.04 43.66
N ALA A 143 27.39 26.76 44.89
CA ALA A 143 27.73 25.40 45.34
C ALA A 143 26.54 24.45 45.39
N MET A 144 25.30 24.98 45.37
CA MET A 144 24.04 24.18 45.35
C MET A 144 23.52 23.95 43.95
N LEU A 145 24.06 24.56 42.92
CA LEU A 145 23.65 24.36 41.52
C LEU A 145 23.94 22.92 41.09
N ARG A 146 22.98 22.32 40.37
CA ARG A 146 23.07 20.96 39.84
C ARG A 146 22.33 20.91 38.49
N PHE A 147 22.94 21.52 37.49
CA PHE A 147 22.46 21.41 36.12
C PHE A 147 23.06 20.17 35.47
N THR A 148 22.38 19.60 34.47
CA THR A 148 22.98 18.55 33.67
C THR A 148 24.04 19.12 32.71
N GLU A 149 24.91 18.27 32.16
CA GLU A 149 25.89 18.68 31.15
C GLU A 149 25.27 19.38 29.95
N ARG A 150 24.10 18.86 29.48
CA ARG A 150 23.33 19.45 28.36
C ARG A 150 22.78 20.83 28.73
N GLN A 151 22.20 20.94 29.92
CA GLN A 151 21.69 22.22 30.45
C GLN A 151 22.79 23.25 30.59
N ALA A 152 23.91 22.86 31.18
CA ALA A 152 25.06 23.74 31.36
C ALA A 152 25.62 24.23 30.02
N THR A 153 25.70 23.37 29.02
CA THR A 153 26.14 23.75 27.68
C THR A 153 25.17 24.77 27.07
N ALA A 154 23.85 24.50 27.11
CA ALA A 154 22.82 25.41 26.59
C ALA A 154 22.83 26.77 27.29
N ILE A 155 23.05 26.80 28.61
CA ILE A 155 23.19 28.05 29.40
C ILE A 155 24.45 28.85 28.97
N LEU A 156 25.58 28.17 28.77
CA LEU A 156 26.82 28.82 28.36
C LEU A 156 26.77 29.37 26.92
N GLU A 157 25.98 28.75 26.05
CA GLU A 157 25.76 29.18 24.67
C GLU A 157 24.60 30.15 24.51
N MET A 158 23.88 30.46 25.60
CA MET A 158 22.68 31.30 25.55
C MET A 158 23.06 32.75 25.21
N ARG A 159 22.32 33.30 24.25
CA ARG A 159 22.51 34.70 23.85
C ARG A 159 21.75 35.63 24.79
N LEU A 160 22.39 36.78 25.13
CA LEU A 160 21.86 37.74 26.11
C LEU A 160 20.45 38.25 25.83
N TYR A 161 20.02 38.37 24.55
CA TYR A 161 18.71 38.86 24.25
C TYR A 161 17.57 37.89 24.70
N ARG A 162 17.87 36.59 24.90
CA ARG A 162 16.89 35.62 25.42
C ARG A 162 16.49 35.85 26.87
N LEU A 163 17.16 36.79 27.55
CA LEU A 163 16.85 37.20 28.92
C LEU A 163 15.77 38.30 28.99
N ILE A 164 15.24 38.74 27.83
CA ILE A 164 14.13 39.69 27.76
C ILE A 164 12.83 38.94 28.17
N GLY A 165 11.99 39.59 29.01
CA GLY A 165 10.79 38.96 29.56
C GLY A 165 9.86 38.31 28.56
N LEU A 166 9.68 38.90 27.36
CA LEU A 166 8.90 38.31 26.30
C LEU A 166 9.46 36.99 25.74
N GLU A 167 10.77 36.84 25.70
CA GLU A 167 11.46 35.61 25.29
C GLU A 167 11.33 34.50 26.32
N ILE A 168 11.32 34.86 27.63
CA ILE A 168 11.07 33.89 28.71
C ILE A 168 9.67 33.36 28.69
N GLU A 169 8.65 34.20 28.44
CA GLU A 169 7.26 33.76 28.25
C GLU A 169 7.11 32.85 27.03
N ALA A 170 7.81 33.17 25.93
CA ALA A 170 7.81 32.32 24.74
C ALA A 170 8.44 30.96 25.04
N LEU A 171 9.56 30.92 25.78
CA LEU A 171 10.21 29.67 26.18
C LEU A 171 9.31 28.83 27.10
N GLN A 172 8.59 29.44 28.02
CA GLN A 172 7.62 28.73 28.89
C GLN A 172 6.49 28.12 28.09
N LYS A 173 5.90 28.86 27.14
CA LYS A 173 4.87 28.33 26.23
C LYS A 173 5.38 27.18 25.37
N GLU A 174 6.60 27.30 24.86
CA GLU A 174 7.24 26.24 24.08
C GLU A 174 7.47 24.99 24.95
N HIS A 175 7.89 25.16 26.20
CA HIS A 175 8.05 24.08 27.17
C HIS A 175 6.72 23.38 27.49
N GLU A 176 5.65 24.13 27.72
CA GLU A 176 4.31 23.56 27.90
C GLU A 176 3.88 22.72 26.70
N GLN A 177 4.15 23.19 25.47
CA GLN A 177 3.84 22.42 24.27
C GLN A 177 4.70 21.14 24.18
N THR A 178 5.99 21.22 24.55
CA THR A 178 6.87 20.06 24.62
C THR A 178 6.35 19.02 25.61
N LEU A 179 5.91 19.43 26.79
CA LEU A 179 5.29 18.53 27.78
C LEU A 179 4.00 17.87 27.26
N LYS A 180 3.15 18.63 26.56
CA LYS A 180 1.95 18.07 25.92
C LYS A 180 2.32 17.02 24.86
N ASN A 181 3.36 17.28 24.08
CA ASN A 181 3.86 16.32 23.08
C ASN A 181 4.40 15.04 23.75
N ILE A 182 5.15 15.18 24.83
CA ILE A 182 5.67 14.05 25.62
C ILE A 182 4.50 13.19 26.12
N ALA A 183 3.53 13.81 26.79
CA ALA A 183 2.37 13.10 27.32
C ALA A 183 1.59 12.37 26.21
N ARG A 184 1.42 13.02 25.04
CA ARG A 184 0.77 12.41 23.87
C ARG A 184 1.56 11.22 23.34
N TYR A 185 2.88 11.33 23.22
CA TYR A 185 3.70 10.23 22.68
C TYR A 185 3.81 9.07 23.67
N GLU A 186 3.83 9.36 24.97
CA GLU A 186 3.73 8.33 26.02
C GLU A 186 2.40 7.59 25.98
N ASP A 187 1.28 8.30 25.79
CA ASP A 187 -0.02 7.68 25.63
C ASP A 187 -0.07 6.77 24.40
N ILE A 188 0.40 7.25 23.24
CA ILE A 188 0.46 6.45 22.00
C ILE A 188 1.31 5.19 22.19
N LEU A 189 2.43 5.26 22.90
CA LEU A 189 3.33 4.11 23.12
C LEU A 189 2.79 3.11 24.14
N ASN A 190 2.03 3.56 25.13
CA ASN A 190 1.53 2.73 26.22
C ASN A 190 0.11 2.22 26.03
N ASN A 191 -0.66 2.84 25.11
CA ASN A 191 -2.06 2.52 24.85
C ASN A 191 -2.23 2.01 23.42
N TYR A 192 -2.67 0.75 23.28
CA TYR A 192 -2.91 0.12 21.98
C TYR A 192 -3.93 0.89 21.13
N ASP A 193 -5.02 1.35 21.74
CA ASP A 193 -6.10 2.04 21.02
C ASP A 193 -5.61 3.38 20.48
N SER A 194 -4.85 4.14 21.27
CA SER A 194 -4.26 5.41 20.83
C SER A 194 -3.28 5.21 19.67
N MET A 195 -2.48 4.15 19.69
CA MET A 195 -1.58 3.81 18.58
C MET A 195 -2.36 3.39 17.34
N ALA A 196 -3.39 2.56 17.49
CA ALA A 196 -4.25 2.13 16.39
C ALA A 196 -4.98 3.31 15.73
N GLU A 197 -5.49 4.27 16.52
CA GLU A 197 -6.13 5.49 16.00
C GLU A 197 -5.17 6.31 15.12
N VAL A 198 -3.93 6.48 15.55
CA VAL A 198 -2.93 7.22 14.77
C VAL A 198 -2.61 6.50 13.47
N ILE A 199 -2.41 5.17 13.49
CA ILE A 199 -2.17 4.36 12.30
C ILE A 199 -3.37 4.45 11.35
N MET A 200 -4.60 4.32 11.85
CA MET A 200 -5.82 4.44 11.05
C MET A 200 -5.94 5.83 10.41
N ALA A 201 -5.63 6.90 11.14
CA ALA A 201 -5.66 8.26 10.60
C ALA A 201 -4.64 8.47 9.46
N GLU A 202 -3.44 7.90 9.59
CA GLU A 202 -2.43 7.93 8.51
C GLU A 202 -2.93 7.13 7.28
N LEU A 203 -3.48 5.94 7.45
CA LEU A 203 -4.04 5.12 6.38
C LEU A 203 -5.23 5.80 5.68
N ASP A 204 -6.11 6.45 6.43
CA ASP A 204 -7.23 7.22 5.87
C ASP A 204 -6.75 8.43 5.05
N SER A 205 -5.67 9.06 5.45
CA SER A 205 -5.03 10.12 4.67
C SER A 205 -4.53 9.60 3.32
N TYR A 206 -3.82 8.46 3.31
CA TYR A 206 -3.36 7.82 2.07
C TYR A 206 -4.53 7.36 1.20
N LYS A 207 -5.60 6.84 1.80
CA LYS A 207 -6.80 6.46 1.07
C LYS A 207 -7.48 7.65 0.39
N LYS A 208 -7.51 8.82 1.03
CA LYS A 208 -8.06 10.05 0.43
C LYS A 208 -7.21 10.55 -0.73
N GLU A 209 -5.89 10.49 -0.60
CA GLU A 209 -4.95 11.01 -1.60
C GLU A 209 -4.80 10.08 -2.81
N PHE A 210 -4.69 8.77 -2.58
CA PHE A 210 -4.36 7.77 -3.61
C PHE A 210 -5.51 6.83 -3.96
N GLY A 211 -6.64 6.90 -3.24
CA GLY A 211 -7.77 5.99 -3.43
C GLY A 211 -8.38 6.10 -4.83
N ARG A 212 -8.56 4.98 -5.50
CA ARG A 212 -9.18 4.87 -6.83
C ARG A 212 -10.34 3.91 -6.78
N LYS A 213 -11.37 4.15 -7.60
CA LYS A 213 -12.44 3.18 -7.80
C LYS A 213 -11.90 1.89 -8.42
N ARG A 214 -12.39 0.75 -7.95
CA ARG A 214 -12.07 -0.55 -8.54
C ARG A 214 -12.55 -0.58 -10.00
N ARG A 215 -11.70 -1.03 -10.92
CA ARG A 215 -12.04 -1.22 -12.34
C ARG A 215 -12.69 -2.58 -12.59
N THR A 216 -12.27 -3.59 -11.81
CA THR A 216 -12.78 -4.96 -11.92
C THR A 216 -14.10 -5.07 -11.19
N VAL A 217 -15.12 -5.54 -11.86
CA VAL A 217 -16.42 -5.89 -11.27
C VAL A 217 -16.28 -7.29 -10.66
N VAL A 218 -16.81 -7.50 -9.46
CA VAL A 218 -16.87 -8.81 -8.81
C VAL A 218 -18.30 -9.31 -8.93
N GLU A 219 -18.49 -10.36 -9.71
CA GLU A 219 -19.78 -10.99 -9.97
C GLU A 219 -19.68 -12.49 -9.69
N ASN A 220 -20.76 -13.09 -9.19
CA ASN A 220 -20.92 -14.53 -9.18
C ASN A 220 -21.57 -14.92 -10.51
N ALA A 221 -20.75 -15.04 -11.55
CA ALA A 221 -21.24 -15.48 -12.87
C ALA A 221 -21.46 -16.99 -12.85
N GLU A 222 -22.58 -17.43 -13.44
CA GLU A 222 -22.79 -18.83 -13.78
C GLU A 222 -21.87 -19.21 -14.94
N GLU A 223 -21.38 -20.45 -14.96
CA GLU A 223 -20.55 -20.92 -16.07
C GLU A 223 -21.30 -20.79 -17.40
N ALA A 224 -20.62 -20.25 -18.42
CA ALA A 224 -21.19 -20.12 -19.74
C ALA A 224 -21.52 -21.51 -20.32
N VAL A 225 -22.79 -21.77 -20.59
CA VAL A 225 -23.25 -23.01 -21.22
C VAL A 225 -23.34 -22.80 -22.73
N PHE A 226 -22.53 -23.54 -23.48
CA PHE A 226 -22.55 -23.54 -24.94
C PHE A 226 -23.25 -24.80 -25.40
N GLU A 227 -24.32 -24.63 -26.21
CA GLU A 227 -25.02 -25.72 -26.86
C GLU A 227 -24.42 -25.99 -28.24
N GLU A 228 -23.77 -27.13 -28.38
CA GLU A 228 -23.32 -27.59 -29.69
C GLU A 228 -24.57 -27.97 -30.53
N LYS A 229 -24.74 -27.31 -31.69
CA LYS A 229 -25.77 -27.75 -32.66
C LYS A 229 -25.47 -29.18 -33.04
N LYS A 230 -26.32 -30.10 -32.63
CA LYS A 230 -26.25 -31.49 -33.09
C LYS A 230 -26.49 -31.48 -34.58
N VAL A 231 -25.52 -31.94 -35.33
CA VAL A 231 -25.69 -32.15 -36.77
C VAL A 231 -26.65 -33.35 -36.90
N GLU A 232 -27.83 -33.11 -37.52
CA GLU A 232 -28.77 -34.17 -37.79
C GLU A 232 -28.13 -35.13 -38.78
N GLU A 233 -28.16 -36.44 -38.46
CA GLU A 233 -27.69 -37.47 -39.38
C GLU A 233 -28.71 -37.60 -40.49
N GLN A 234 -28.31 -37.33 -41.72
CA GLN A 234 -29.14 -37.53 -42.88
C GLN A 234 -28.73 -38.81 -43.62
N GLU A 235 -29.69 -39.64 -43.95
CA GLU A 235 -29.44 -40.78 -44.81
C GLU A 235 -29.35 -40.31 -46.26
N VAL A 236 -28.21 -40.53 -46.88
CA VAL A 236 -27.92 -40.15 -48.26
C VAL A 236 -27.50 -41.36 -49.08
N VAL A 237 -27.79 -41.34 -50.36
CA VAL A 237 -27.27 -42.31 -51.29
C VAL A 237 -25.97 -41.80 -51.88
N PHE A 238 -24.93 -42.60 -51.75
CA PHE A 238 -23.64 -42.31 -52.36
C PHE A 238 -23.62 -42.94 -53.77
N LEU A 239 -23.38 -42.08 -54.73
CA LEU A 239 -23.27 -42.45 -56.15
C LEU A 239 -21.84 -42.22 -56.62
N MET A 240 -21.27 -43.26 -57.32
CA MET A 240 -19.94 -43.15 -57.91
C MET A 240 -19.93 -43.64 -59.30
N ASP A 241 -19.53 -42.84 -60.31
CA ASP A 241 -19.44 -43.22 -61.70
C ASP A 241 -18.23 -44.09 -62.00
N ARG A 242 -18.12 -44.60 -63.23
CA ARG A 242 -17.00 -45.43 -63.69
C ARG A 242 -15.66 -44.70 -63.80
N PHE A 243 -15.68 -43.36 -63.75
CA PHE A 243 -14.52 -42.52 -63.83
C PHE A 243 -14.01 -42.13 -62.43
N GLY A 244 -14.71 -42.56 -61.36
CA GLY A 244 -14.32 -42.25 -59.95
C GLY A 244 -14.91 -40.96 -59.39
N TYR A 245 -15.80 -40.26 -60.10
CA TYR A 245 -16.50 -39.10 -59.54
C TYR A 245 -17.59 -39.58 -58.57
N ALA A 246 -17.57 -39.02 -57.40
CA ALA A 246 -18.49 -39.36 -56.34
C ALA A 246 -19.38 -38.16 -55.95
N LYS A 247 -20.67 -38.43 -55.70
CA LYS A 247 -21.63 -37.45 -55.19
C LYS A 247 -22.59 -38.10 -54.20
N THR A 248 -23.06 -37.30 -53.27
CA THR A 248 -24.14 -37.69 -52.34
C THR A 248 -25.45 -37.09 -52.82
N VAL A 249 -26.54 -37.85 -52.72
CA VAL A 249 -27.87 -37.45 -53.12
C VAL A 249 -28.86 -37.87 -52.06
N ASP A 250 -29.82 -37.01 -51.72
CA ASP A 250 -30.89 -37.33 -50.78
C ASP A 250 -31.70 -38.55 -51.26
N MET A 251 -32.12 -39.38 -50.31
CA MET A 251 -32.89 -40.57 -50.57
C MET A 251 -34.11 -40.29 -51.44
N ALA A 252 -34.86 -39.22 -51.20
CA ALA A 252 -36.04 -38.82 -51.98
C ALA A 252 -35.75 -38.43 -53.46
N VAL A 253 -34.53 -37.84 -53.67
CA VAL A 253 -34.06 -37.48 -55.02
C VAL A 253 -33.59 -38.72 -55.75
N TYR A 254 -32.96 -39.65 -55.09
CA TYR A 254 -32.55 -40.93 -55.67
C TYR A 254 -33.73 -41.76 -56.09
N GLU A 255 -34.75 -41.93 -55.25
CA GLU A 255 -35.95 -42.73 -55.58
C GLU A 255 -36.69 -42.19 -56.79
N ARG A 256 -36.72 -40.87 -56.98
CA ARG A 256 -37.36 -40.27 -58.22
C ARG A 256 -36.58 -40.54 -59.50
N ASN A 257 -35.23 -40.71 -59.42
CA ASN A 257 -34.39 -40.90 -60.61
C ASN A 257 -33.65 -42.24 -60.61
N LYS A 258 -34.18 -43.25 -59.93
CA LYS A 258 -33.55 -44.52 -59.68
C LYS A 258 -32.99 -45.22 -60.89
N GLU A 259 -33.76 -45.35 -61.97
CA GLU A 259 -33.33 -46.03 -63.16
C GLU A 259 -32.14 -45.36 -63.88
N ALA A 260 -32.07 -44.05 -63.90
CA ALA A 260 -30.97 -43.32 -64.47
C ALA A 260 -29.69 -43.38 -63.53
N ALA A 261 -29.92 -43.34 -62.25
CA ALA A 261 -28.84 -43.43 -61.30
C ALA A 261 -28.21 -44.84 -61.26
N ASP A 262 -29.01 -45.90 -61.35
CA ASP A 262 -28.57 -47.30 -61.33
C ASP A 262 -27.84 -47.70 -62.60
N SER A 263 -28.12 -47.05 -63.74
CA SER A 263 -27.50 -47.37 -65.02
C SER A 263 -26.08 -46.81 -65.16
N GLU A 264 -25.80 -45.68 -64.54
CA GLU A 264 -24.56 -44.93 -64.73
C GLU A 264 -23.60 -45.03 -63.58
N ASN A 265 -24.03 -45.49 -62.40
CA ASN A 265 -23.26 -45.36 -61.16
C ASN A 265 -23.20 -46.67 -60.33
N LYS A 266 -22.12 -46.87 -59.59
CA LYS A 266 -22.06 -47.80 -58.45
C LYS A 266 -22.70 -47.14 -57.23
N ILE A 267 -23.65 -47.84 -56.62
CA ILE A 267 -24.49 -47.28 -55.55
C ILE A 267 -24.10 -47.84 -54.20
N GLY A 268 -23.98 -47.00 -53.20
CA GLY A 268 -23.87 -47.34 -51.83
C GLY A 268 -24.75 -46.48 -50.94
N ARG A 269 -25.30 -47.05 -49.88
CA ARG A 269 -25.99 -46.27 -48.83
C ARG A 269 -25.00 -45.88 -47.77
N ALA A 270 -25.00 -44.66 -47.37
CA ALA A 270 -24.17 -44.15 -46.28
C ALA A 270 -24.97 -43.15 -45.46
N SER A 271 -24.73 -43.18 -44.13
CA SER A 271 -25.12 -42.08 -43.27
C SER A 271 -23.99 -41.05 -43.27
N CYS A 272 -24.30 -39.81 -43.70
CA CYS A 272 -23.36 -38.70 -43.75
C CYS A 272 -23.64 -37.74 -42.60
N ARG A 273 -22.58 -37.43 -41.83
CA ARG A 273 -22.55 -36.26 -40.96
C ARG A 273 -21.91 -35.11 -41.73
N GLU A 274 -22.63 -34.05 -42.01
CA GLU A 274 -21.98 -32.83 -42.46
C GLU A 274 -21.04 -32.31 -41.39
N ARG A 275 -19.76 -32.09 -41.77
CA ARG A 275 -18.79 -31.43 -40.89
C ARG A 275 -18.80 -29.93 -41.06
#